data_eb1720fc07f73c3fda53976587c9f747
#
_entry.id   eb1720fc07f73c3fda53976587c9f747
#
_cell.length_a   1.000
_cell.length_b   1.000
_cell.length_c   1.000
_cell.angle_alpha   90.00
_cell.angle_beta   90.00
_cell.angle_gamma   90.00
#
_symmetry.space_group_name_H-M   'P 1'
#
loop_
_entity.id
_entity.type
_entity.pdbx_description
1 polymer ?
#
loop_
_entity_poly.entity_id
_entity_poly.type
_entity_poly.pdbx_seq_one_letter_code
_entity_poly.pdbx_strand_id
1 'polypeptide(L)'
;TWSLRRNTDKALPASHTIEIMFTLPADFSEGGIGNVPGVLMKQNEQARGVPLAGLAVKVTNGYFLIGLSAVDIDKQRNVQLLKERDWFDMPLVYTNNKRAILAVEKGTPGGRAFEEAFRAWGE
;
A
#
# COMPACT_ATOMS: atom_id res chain seq x y z
N THR A 1 -4.05 -7.23 7.14
CA THR A 1 -4.61 -5.87 7.24
C THR A 1 -3.79 -4.88 6.44
N TRP A 2 -4.42 -3.84 5.98
CA TRP A 2 -3.82 -2.76 5.19
C TRP A 2 -4.34 -1.44 5.74
N SER A 3 -3.45 -0.52 6.07
CA SER A 3 -3.87 0.79 6.57
C SER A 3 -3.03 1.90 5.97
N LEU A 4 -3.67 3.04 5.71
CA LEU A 4 -3.05 4.25 5.20
C LEU A 4 -3.18 5.34 6.25
N ARG A 5 -2.07 6.02 6.56
CA ARG A 5 -2.04 7.11 7.53
C ARG A 5 -1.24 8.28 7.01
N ARG A 6 -1.64 9.49 7.39
CA ARG A 6 -0.77 10.66 7.21
C ARG A 6 0.37 10.56 8.21
N ASN A 7 1.60 10.77 7.74
CA ASN A 7 2.76 10.72 8.61
C ASN A 7 2.84 11.97 9.49
N THR A 8 2.91 11.78 10.81
CA THR A 8 3.11 12.86 11.78
C THR A 8 4.48 12.81 12.44
N ASP A 9 5.29 11.79 12.12
CA ASP A 9 6.64 11.65 12.64
C ASP A 9 7.62 12.43 11.77
N LYS A 10 8.15 13.53 12.30
CA LYS A 10 9.07 14.40 11.56
C LYS A 10 10.42 13.74 11.27
N ALA A 11 10.79 12.71 12.01
CA ALA A 11 12.02 11.95 11.77
C ALA A 11 11.90 11.01 10.56
N LEU A 12 10.68 10.68 10.13
CA LEU A 12 10.42 9.82 8.98
C LEU A 12 10.16 10.69 7.75
N PRO A 13 11.00 10.63 6.69
CA PRO A 13 10.86 11.48 5.51
C PRO A 13 9.78 10.94 4.54
N ALA A 14 8.55 10.88 5.00
CA ALA A 14 7.42 10.38 4.23
C ALA A 14 6.21 11.29 4.42
N SER A 15 5.38 11.43 3.38
CA SER A 15 4.12 12.17 3.48
C SER A 15 3.06 11.35 4.19
N HIS A 16 2.95 10.09 3.82
CA HIS A 16 2.01 9.11 4.33
C HIS A 16 2.72 7.78 4.50
N THR A 17 2.13 6.90 5.30
CA THR A 17 2.62 5.53 5.46
C THR A 17 1.51 4.54 5.19
N ILE A 18 1.89 3.43 4.54
CA ILE A 18 1.01 2.28 4.36
C ILE A 18 1.58 1.14 5.20
N GLU A 19 0.77 0.62 6.12
CA GLU A 19 1.12 -0.55 6.91
C GLU A 19 0.39 -1.76 6.39
N ILE A 20 1.11 -2.84 6.14
CA ILE A 20 0.56 -4.08 5.62
C ILE A 20 0.95 -5.22 6.56
N MET A 21 -0.04 -5.90 7.12
CA MET A 21 0.18 -7.05 7.99
C MET A 21 -0.48 -8.29 7.40
N PHE A 22 0.31 -9.35 7.27
CA PHE A 22 -0.16 -10.64 6.81
C PHE A 22 -0.26 -11.59 8.00
N THR A 23 -1.40 -12.28 8.10
CA THR A 23 -1.56 -13.41 9.02
C THR A 23 -1.63 -14.68 8.18
N LEU A 24 -0.60 -15.50 8.27
CA LEU A 24 -0.46 -16.70 7.48
C LEU A 24 -0.66 -17.93 8.35
N PRO A 25 -1.29 -19.02 7.82
CA PRO A 25 -1.35 -20.28 8.56
C PRO A 25 0.06 -20.85 8.74
N ALA A 26 0.24 -21.63 9.81
CA ALA A 26 1.55 -22.21 10.13
C ALA A 26 2.07 -23.14 9.03
N ASP A 27 1.16 -23.75 8.26
CA ASP A 27 1.45 -24.68 7.16
C ASP A 27 1.38 -24.02 5.79
N PHE A 28 1.54 -22.69 5.72
CA PHE A 28 1.51 -21.95 4.46
C PHE A 28 2.57 -22.50 3.50
N SER A 29 2.14 -22.99 2.32
CA SER A 29 2.98 -23.72 1.38
C SER A 29 4.16 -22.93 0.82
N GLU A 30 4.04 -21.60 0.75
CA GLU A 30 5.09 -20.72 0.21
C GLU A 30 6.07 -20.24 1.29
N GLY A 31 5.92 -20.68 2.53
CA GLY A 31 6.79 -20.37 3.67
C GLY A 31 6.44 -19.06 4.36
N GLY A 32 6.38 -17.97 3.64
CA GLY A 32 6.06 -16.64 4.18
C GLY A 32 6.24 -15.56 3.13
N ILE A 33 5.99 -14.33 3.52
CA ILE A 33 6.16 -13.17 2.64
C ILE A 33 7.57 -12.62 2.85
N GLY A 34 8.41 -12.70 1.82
CA GLY A 34 9.77 -12.17 1.88
C GLY A 34 9.86 -10.67 1.64
N ASN A 35 9.03 -10.16 0.72
CA ASN A 35 9.04 -8.75 0.36
C ASN A 35 7.70 -8.30 -0.22
N VAL A 36 7.37 -7.03 0.00
CA VAL A 36 6.29 -6.31 -0.69
C VAL A 36 6.94 -5.09 -1.35
N PRO A 37 7.28 -5.14 -2.65
CA PRO A 37 8.05 -4.06 -3.29
C PRO A 37 7.33 -2.71 -3.32
N GLY A 38 6.01 -2.70 -3.28
CA GLY A 38 5.24 -1.47 -3.34
C GLY A 38 3.76 -1.73 -3.54
N VAL A 39 3.03 -0.66 -3.79
CA VAL A 39 1.59 -0.68 -4.08
C VAL A 39 1.35 0.08 -5.37
N LEU A 40 0.52 -0.47 -6.25
CA LEU A 40 0.13 0.17 -7.50
C LEU A 40 -1.38 0.44 -7.45
N MET A 41 -1.78 1.63 -7.85
CA MET A 41 -3.21 1.99 -7.93
C MET A 41 -3.72 1.78 -9.35
N LYS A 42 -4.96 1.29 -9.47
CA LYS A 42 -5.58 1.03 -10.78
C LYS A 42 -7.08 1.28 -10.77
N GLN A 43 -7.65 1.47 -11.95
CA GLN A 43 -9.07 1.83 -12.12
C GLN A 43 -10.01 0.64 -11.94
N ASN A 44 -9.59 -0.54 -12.39
CA ASN A 44 -10.39 -1.77 -12.32
C ASN A 44 -9.45 -2.97 -12.23
N GLU A 45 -10.00 -4.15 -12.02
CA GLU A 45 -9.22 -5.37 -11.79
C GLU A 45 -8.26 -5.69 -12.94
N GLN A 46 -8.68 -5.45 -14.18
CA GLN A 46 -7.89 -5.79 -15.38
C GLN A 46 -6.95 -4.66 -15.81
N ALA A 47 -7.08 -3.47 -15.26
CA ALA A 47 -6.25 -2.34 -15.65
C ALA A 47 -4.80 -2.52 -15.20
N ARG A 48 -3.89 -1.85 -15.88
CA ARG A 48 -2.49 -1.77 -15.46
C ARG A 48 -2.38 -0.81 -14.29
N GLY A 49 -1.69 -1.22 -13.24
CA GLY A 49 -1.44 -0.38 -12.07
C GLY A 49 -0.39 0.68 -12.32
N VAL A 50 -0.54 1.81 -11.63
CA VAL A 50 0.46 2.89 -11.59
C VAL A 50 1.09 2.87 -10.20
N PRO A 51 2.41 2.69 -10.09
CA PRO A 51 3.07 2.58 -8.79
C PRO A 51 3.02 3.90 -8.02
N LEU A 52 2.75 3.79 -6.72
CA LEU A 52 2.92 4.89 -5.79
C LEU A 52 4.41 5.12 -5.57
N ALA A 53 4.83 6.39 -5.55
CA ALA A 53 6.22 6.74 -5.27
C ALA A 53 6.49 6.58 -3.78
N GLY A 54 7.43 5.70 -3.42
CA GLY A 54 7.75 5.43 -2.03
C GLY A 54 8.75 4.30 -1.88
N LEU A 55 9.08 3.98 -0.63
CA LEU A 55 10.00 2.92 -0.29
C LEU A 55 9.34 1.93 0.68
N ALA A 56 9.46 0.65 0.37
CA ALA A 56 8.94 -0.42 1.19
C ALA A 56 10.04 -1.01 2.08
N VAL A 57 9.69 -1.27 3.34
CA VAL A 57 10.60 -1.86 4.33
C VAL A 57 9.88 -3.01 5.02
N LYS A 58 10.57 -4.14 5.17
CA LYS A 58 10.11 -5.23 6.02
C LYS A 58 10.46 -4.90 7.47
N VAL A 59 9.45 -4.71 8.30
CA VAL A 59 9.65 -4.38 9.72
C VAL A 59 9.93 -5.65 10.53
N THR A 60 9.03 -6.62 10.39
CA THR A 60 9.16 -7.96 10.99
C THR A 60 8.51 -8.98 10.04
N ASN A 61 8.52 -10.25 10.41
CA ASN A 61 7.85 -11.28 9.62
C ASN A 61 6.36 -10.95 9.49
N GLY A 62 5.90 -10.83 8.25
CA GLY A 62 4.51 -10.51 7.93
C GLY A 62 4.14 -9.04 8.08
N TYR A 63 5.04 -8.18 8.52
CA TYR A 63 4.75 -6.76 8.71
C TYR A 63 5.65 -5.89 7.80
N PHE A 64 5.01 -5.11 6.95
CA PHE A 64 5.67 -4.23 5.97
C PHE A 64 5.18 -2.81 6.11
N LEU A 65 6.09 -1.87 5.94
CA LEU A 65 5.82 -0.44 5.97
C LEU A 65 6.25 0.18 4.65
N ILE A 66 5.36 0.95 4.03
CA ILE A 66 5.69 1.73 2.84
C ILE A 66 5.63 3.20 3.21
N GLY A 67 6.78 3.88 3.12
CA GLY A 67 6.84 5.33 3.27
C GLY A 67 6.64 5.99 1.91
N LEU A 68 5.54 6.73 1.73
CA LEU A 68 5.27 7.43 0.49
C LEU A 68 6.09 8.71 0.43
N SER A 69 6.61 9.03 -0.74
CA SER A 69 7.50 10.19 -0.94
C SER A 69 6.88 11.49 -0.45
N ALA A 70 7.67 12.29 0.27
CA ALA A 70 7.28 13.62 0.73
C ALA A 70 7.66 14.73 -0.27
N VAL A 71 8.33 14.39 -1.37
CA VAL A 71 8.61 15.34 -2.46
C VAL A 71 7.29 15.83 -3.04
N ASP A 72 7.12 17.13 -3.16
CA ASP A 72 5.82 17.75 -3.48
C ASP A 72 5.13 17.14 -4.70
N ILE A 73 5.86 16.97 -5.80
CA ILE A 73 5.28 16.42 -7.03
C ILE A 73 4.86 14.95 -6.85
N ASP A 74 5.65 14.17 -6.14
CA ASP A 74 5.33 12.78 -5.82
C ASP A 74 4.12 12.69 -4.89
N LYS A 75 4.10 13.52 -3.85
CA LYS A 75 3.01 13.58 -2.90
C LYS A 75 1.68 13.89 -3.59
N GLN A 76 1.65 14.91 -4.45
CA GLN A 76 0.45 15.30 -5.18
C GLN A 76 -0.05 14.14 -6.06
N ARG A 77 0.86 13.49 -6.77
CA ARG A 77 0.51 12.37 -7.64
C ARG A 77 0.01 11.16 -6.84
N ASN A 78 0.68 10.84 -5.74
CA ASN A 78 0.28 9.73 -4.87
C ASN A 78 -1.12 9.97 -4.29
N VAL A 79 -1.38 11.16 -3.77
CA VAL A 79 -2.69 11.52 -3.20
C VAL A 79 -3.77 11.41 -4.28
N GLN A 80 -3.51 11.93 -5.47
CA GLN A 80 -4.45 11.85 -6.59
C GLN A 80 -4.78 10.39 -6.93
N LEU A 81 -3.77 9.54 -7.08
CA LEU A 81 -3.96 8.13 -7.38
C LEU A 81 -4.74 7.41 -6.28
N LEU A 82 -4.39 7.66 -5.02
CA LEU A 82 -5.07 7.05 -3.88
C LEU A 82 -6.54 7.45 -3.80
N LYS A 83 -6.87 8.69 -4.15
CA LYS A 83 -8.25 9.20 -4.12
C LYS A 83 -9.09 8.70 -5.30
N GLU A 84 -8.52 8.69 -6.50
CA GLU A 84 -9.26 8.47 -7.75
C GLU A 84 -9.40 7.01 -8.16
N ARG A 85 -8.45 6.14 -7.78
CA ARG A 85 -8.43 4.75 -8.22
C ARG A 85 -9.15 3.86 -7.22
N ASP A 86 -10.00 2.96 -7.72
CA ASP A 86 -10.84 2.10 -6.90
C ASP A 86 -10.21 0.76 -6.55
N TRP A 87 -9.12 0.40 -7.22
CA TRP A 87 -8.42 -0.85 -7.02
C TRP A 87 -6.94 -0.61 -6.77
N PHE A 88 -6.31 -1.54 -6.08
CA PHE A 88 -4.86 -1.54 -5.97
C PHE A 88 -4.27 -2.95 -6.03
N ASP A 89 -3.06 -3.03 -6.55
CA ASP A 89 -2.26 -4.25 -6.60
C ASP A 89 -1.16 -4.19 -5.54
N MET A 90 -0.98 -5.30 -4.85
CA MET A 90 0.17 -5.52 -3.97
C MET A 90 0.99 -6.68 -4.51
N PRO A 91 2.10 -6.41 -5.22
CA PRO A 91 3.02 -7.46 -5.60
C PRO A 91 3.67 -8.07 -4.37
N LEU A 92 3.79 -9.38 -4.35
CA LEU A 92 4.40 -10.12 -3.25
C LEU A 92 5.55 -10.96 -3.78
N VAL A 93 6.62 -11.06 -2.98
CA VAL A 93 7.67 -12.05 -3.20
C VAL A 93 7.69 -12.96 -1.98
N TYR A 94 7.39 -14.23 -2.19
CA TYR A 94 7.41 -15.22 -1.12
C TYR A 94 8.85 -15.59 -0.75
N THR A 95 9.03 -16.18 0.43
CA THR A 95 10.38 -16.60 0.89
C THR A 95 11.03 -17.65 0.00
N ASN A 96 10.24 -18.38 -0.79
CA ASN A 96 10.74 -19.32 -1.80
C ASN A 96 11.02 -18.68 -3.17
N ASN A 97 11.02 -17.33 -3.26
CA ASN A 97 11.24 -16.53 -4.46
C ASN A 97 10.13 -16.59 -5.50
N LYS A 98 9.04 -17.28 -5.25
CA LYS A 98 7.86 -17.19 -6.10
C LYS A 98 7.19 -15.83 -5.91
N ARG A 99 6.48 -15.38 -6.93
CA ARG A 99 5.82 -14.07 -6.94
C ARG A 99 4.31 -14.20 -7.10
N ALA A 100 3.59 -13.27 -6.51
CA ALA A 100 2.14 -13.17 -6.65
C ALA A 100 1.74 -11.70 -6.64
N ILE A 101 0.53 -11.43 -7.07
CA ILE A 101 -0.08 -10.10 -6.99
C ILE A 101 -1.45 -10.26 -6.36
N LEU A 102 -1.69 -9.51 -5.28
CA LEU A 102 -3.01 -9.39 -4.69
C LEU A 102 -3.69 -8.16 -5.27
N ALA A 103 -4.80 -8.38 -5.98
CA ALA A 103 -5.64 -7.29 -6.47
C ALA A 103 -6.76 -7.05 -5.45
N VAL A 104 -6.87 -5.83 -4.97
CA VAL A 104 -7.82 -5.48 -3.91
C VAL A 104 -8.69 -4.33 -4.36
N GLU A 105 -10.01 -4.50 -4.26
CA GLU A 105 -10.97 -3.44 -4.52
C GLU A 105 -11.26 -2.67 -3.24
N LYS A 106 -11.30 -1.34 -3.33
CA LYS A 106 -11.77 -0.52 -2.20
C LYS A 106 -13.22 -0.83 -1.86
N GLY A 107 -14.07 -1.00 -2.87
CA GLY A 107 -15.50 -1.14 -2.70
C GLY A 107 -16.13 0.14 -2.14
N THR A 108 -17.43 0.09 -1.84
CA THR A 108 -18.13 1.24 -1.26
C THR A 108 -17.61 1.58 0.15
N PRO A 109 -17.39 0.61 1.05
CA PRO A 109 -16.83 0.92 2.37
C PRO A 109 -15.41 1.47 2.30
N GLY A 110 -14.56 0.90 1.45
CA GLY A 110 -13.17 1.36 1.28
C GLY A 110 -13.11 2.75 0.68
N GLY A 111 -13.89 3.03 -0.37
CA GLY A 111 -13.97 4.36 -0.97
C GLY A 111 -14.40 5.41 0.02
N ARG A 112 -15.39 5.10 0.86
CA ARG A 112 -15.87 6.00 1.92
C ARG A 112 -14.78 6.26 2.96
N ALA A 113 -14.06 5.21 3.38
CA ALA A 113 -12.97 5.34 4.35
C ALA A 113 -11.85 6.22 3.81
N PHE A 114 -11.48 6.08 2.55
CA PHE A 114 -10.46 6.92 1.90
C PHE A 114 -10.90 8.38 1.84
N GLU A 115 -12.16 8.64 1.45
CA GLU A 115 -12.71 10.00 1.42
C GLU A 115 -12.67 10.66 2.79
N GLU A 116 -13.11 9.97 3.82
CA GLU A 116 -13.12 10.49 5.20
C GLU A 116 -11.71 10.79 5.69
N ALA A 117 -10.75 9.90 5.41
CA ALA A 117 -9.37 10.08 5.81
C ALA A 117 -8.75 11.33 5.15
N PHE A 118 -8.85 11.44 3.83
CA PHE A 118 -8.28 12.59 3.12
C PHE A 118 -8.96 13.91 3.52
N ARG A 119 -10.26 13.89 3.76
CA ARG A 119 -10.98 15.06 4.25
C ARG A 119 -10.47 15.47 5.63
N ALA A 120 -10.29 14.52 6.54
CA ALA A 120 -9.77 14.78 7.87
C ALA A 120 -8.36 15.36 7.85
N TRP A 121 -7.55 14.98 6.85
CA TRP A 121 -6.19 15.48 6.69
C TRP A 121 -6.10 16.80 5.92
N GLY A 122 -7.22 17.30 5.39
CA GLY A 122 -7.24 18.50 4.57
C GLY A 122 -6.67 18.28 3.17
N GLU A 123 -6.76 17.07 2.69
CA GLU A 123 -6.23 16.64 1.40
C GLU A 123 -7.35 16.04 0.52
#